data_510a7f38ce14eb8e8cdf591b2e2307bb
#
_entry.id   510a7f38ce14eb8e8cdf591b2e2307bb
#
_cell.length_a   1.000
_cell.length_b   1.000
_cell.length_c   1.000
_cell.angle_alpha   90.00
_cell.angle_beta   90.00
_cell.angle_gamma   90.00
#
_symmetry.space_group_name_H-M   'P 1'
#
loop_
_entity.id
_entity.type
_entity.pdbx_description
1 polymer ?
#
loop_
_entity_poly.entity_id
_entity_poly.type
_entity_poly.pdbx_seq_one_letter_code
_entity_poly.pdbx_strand_id
1 'polypeptide(L)'
;DLMRYNDGNIYSVGIKNPNPLSIIAYRQDWLDKLGLEVPTTLDEYYKVATAVAKEDPDGNGVDDTFAFGGYQNVDTTWFDHIFGAFGSLPNYWMEKDGHIVNGSIQPGMKDALVYLNKMYKDGLIDPEFVTDDPKRWQQKVKSGVYGAGVTKIHIFDQNNWSNYYEPFIQAYPEGKH
;
A
#
# COMPACT_ATOMS: atom_id res chain seq x y z
N ASP A 1 -6.54 -11.79 -29.34
CA ASP A 1 -7.74 -10.95 -29.22
C ASP A 1 -8.60 -11.48 -28.06
N LEU A 2 -8.35 -10.95 -26.83
CA LEU A 2 -8.95 -11.42 -25.57
C LEU A 2 -10.48 -11.17 -25.48
N MET A 3 -11.03 -10.42 -26.41
CA MET A 3 -12.45 -10.05 -26.43
C MET A 3 -13.29 -10.95 -27.35
N ARG A 4 -12.63 -11.80 -28.12
CA ARG A 4 -13.30 -12.68 -29.07
C ARG A 4 -13.60 -14.02 -28.41
N TYR A 5 -14.86 -14.38 -28.37
CA TYR A 5 -15.32 -15.67 -27.88
C TYR A 5 -14.98 -16.81 -28.85
N ASN A 6 -15.10 -18.06 -28.38
CA ASN A 6 -14.79 -19.24 -29.19
C ASN A 6 -15.66 -19.39 -30.47
N ASP A 7 -16.81 -18.75 -30.53
CA ASP A 7 -17.70 -18.66 -31.68
C ASP A 7 -17.29 -17.55 -32.68
N GLY A 8 -16.20 -16.84 -32.40
CA GLY A 8 -15.69 -15.75 -33.23
C GLY A 8 -16.35 -14.38 -33.01
N ASN A 9 -17.36 -14.29 -32.16
CA ASN A 9 -18.08 -13.06 -31.91
C ASN A 9 -17.48 -12.26 -30.75
N ILE A 10 -17.73 -10.95 -30.73
CA ILE A 10 -17.34 -10.02 -29.65
C ILE A 10 -18.62 -9.61 -28.93
N TYR A 11 -18.76 -10.02 -27.68
CA TYR A 11 -19.91 -9.70 -26.82
C TYR A 11 -19.62 -8.63 -25.78
N SER A 12 -18.35 -8.22 -25.63
CA SER A 12 -17.94 -7.19 -24.67
C SER A 12 -16.80 -6.36 -25.23
N VAL A 13 -16.74 -5.11 -24.84
CA VAL A 13 -15.61 -4.22 -25.12
C VAL A 13 -14.92 -3.91 -23.80
N GLY A 14 -13.65 -4.25 -23.70
CA GLY A 14 -12.85 -3.92 -22.52
C GLY A 14 -12.59 -2.42 -22.44
N ILE A 15 -12.85 -1.85 -21.28
CA ILE A 15 -12.44 -0.49 -20.96
C ILE A 15 -11.12 -0.61 -20.23
N LYS A 16 -10.05 -0.04 -20.80
CA LYS A 16 -8.77 0.08 -20.09
C LYS A 16 -8.92 1.19 -19.05
N ASN A 17 -8.81 0.82 -17.79
CA ASN A 17 -8.64 1.84 -16.75
C ASN A 17 -7.15 2.26 -16.73
N PRO A 18 -6.81 3.48 -17.14
CA PRO A 18 -5.42 3.93 -17.20
C PRO A 18 -4.85 4.26 -15.82
N ASN A 19 -5.69 4.35 -14.80
CA ASN A 19 -5.25 4.73 -13.47
C ASN A 19 -4.73 3.51 -12.70
N PRO A 20 -3.59 3.62 -12.02
CA PRO A 20 -3.15 2.59 -11.09
C PRO A 20 -4.21 2.41 -10.00
N LEU A 21 -4.56 1.16 -9.71
CA LEU A 21 -5.60 0.84 -8.71
C LEU A 21 -5.08 1.01 -7.27
N SER A 22 -3.77 0.95 -7.10
CA SER A 22 -3.11 1.07 -5.79
C SER A 22 -1.83 1.87 -5.93
N ILE A 23 -1.57 2.73 -4.98
CA ILE A 23 -0.37 3.56 -4.88
C ILE A 23 0.11 3.54 -3.43
N ILE A 24 1.40 3.74 -3.22
CA ILE A 24 1.93 4.05 -1.90
C ILE A 24 1.95 5.57 -1.77
N ALA A 25 1.28 6.09 -0.75
CA ALA A 25 1.27 7.51 -0.45
C ALA A 25 1.99 7.77 0.88
N TYR A 26 2.79 8.82 0.94
CA TYR A 26 3.53 9.25 2.13
C TYR A 26 3.09 10.65 2.56
N ARG A 27 3.07 10.88 3.87
CA ARG A 27 2.91 12.21 4.44
C ARG A 27 4.20 12.99 4.23
N GLN A 28 4.24 13.87 3.22
CA GLN A 28 5.41 14.69 2.92
C GLN A 28 5.78 15.61 4.10
N ASP A 29 4.77 16.21 4.72
CA ASP A 29 4.95 17.07 5.90
C ASP A 29 5.63 16.36 7.07
N TRP A 30 5.35 15.06 7.25
CA TRP A 30 6.02 14.25 8.27
C TRP A 30 7.44 13.86 7.87
N LEU A 31 7.64 13.50 6.59
CA LEU A 31 8.99 13.24 6.09
C LEU A 31 9.88 14.48 6.27
N ASP A 32 9.39 15.67 5.90
CA ASP A 32 10.12 16.94 6.04
C ASP A 32 10.43 17.24 7.51
N LYS A 33 9.45 17.08 8.42
CA LYS A 33 9.63 17.28 9.87
C LYS A 33 10.66 16.34 10.47
N LEU A 34 10.68 15.08 10.03
CA LEU A 34 11.62 14.05 10.49
C LEU A 34 12.96 14.09 9.76
N GLY A 35 13.13 14.94 8.74
CA GLY A 35 14.33 15.01 7.92
C GLY A 35 14.60 13.75 7.10
N LEU A 36 13.52 13.09 6.65
CA LEU A 36 13.56 11.84 5.89
C LEU A 36 13.12 12.06 4.44
N GLU A 37 13.65 11.23 3.55
CA GLU A 37 13.23 11.18 2.15
C GLU A 37 12.27 10.02 1.90
N VAL A 38 11.60 10.03 0.74
CA VAL A 38 10.76 8.91 0.31
C VAL A 38 11.63 7.66 0.15
N PRO A 39 11.29 6.56 0.83
CA PRO A 39 12.10 5.35 0.80
C PRO A 39 12.04 4.66 -0.56
N THR A 40 13.19 4.17 -1.01
CA THR A 40 13.35 3.42 -2.27
C THR A 40 13.66 1.95 -2.04
N THR A 41 14.02 1.58 -0.80
CA THR A 41 14.35 0.22 -0.39
C THR A 41 13.52 -0.21 0.83
N LEU A 42 13.43 -1.51 1.10
CA LEU A 42 12.75 -2.04 2.29
C LEU A 42 13.42 -1.58 3.59
N ASP A 43 14.74 -1.43 3.61
CA ASP A 43 15.46 -0.95 4.79
C ASP A 43 15.18 0.53 5.07
N GLU A 44 15.12 1.37 4.03
CA GLU A 44 14.69 2.76 4.13
C GLU A 44 13.23 2.87 4.54
N TYR A 45 12.35 2.03 3.94
CA TYR A 45 10.95 1.96 4.32
C TYR A 45 10.77 1.63 5.80
N TYR A 46 11.56 0.66 6.30
CA TYR A 46 11.52 0.31 7.71
C TYR A 46 11.97 1.46 8.63
N LYS A 47 12.98 2.24 8.23
CA LYS A 47 13.43 3.43 8.97
C LYS A 47 12.35 4.50 9.00
N VAL A 48 11.74 4.81 7.85
CA VAL A 48 10.62 5.77 7.76
C VAL A 48 9.46 5.30 8.62
N ALA A 49 9.08 4.03 8.52
CA ALA A 49 8.02 3.44 9.31
C ALA A 49 8.28 3.54 10.82
N THR A 50 9.53 3.33 11.23
CA THR A 50 9.93 3.43 12.64
C THR A 50 9.85 4.87 13.13
N ALA A 51 10.37 5.83 12.37
CA ALA A 51 10.33 7.24 12.74
C ALA A 51 8.87 7.74 12.82
N VAL A 52 8.03 7.39 11.85
CA VAL A 52 6.61 7.73 11.88
C VAL A 52 5.91 7.19 13.12
N ALA A 53 6.22 5.97 13.55
CA ALA A 53 5.55 5.34 14.68
C ALA A 53 6.11 5.73 16.06
N LYS A 54 7.31 6.35 16.13
CA LYS A 54 8.02 6.54 17.41
C LYS A 54 8.48 7.98 17.69
N GLU A 55 8.43 8.87 16.71
CA GLU A 55 8.99 10.23 16.85
C GLU A 55 7.93 11.32 16.82
N ASP A 56 6.66 10.98 17.10
CA ASP A 56 5.54 11.92 17.21
C ASP A 56 5.50 12.95 16.05
N PRO A 57 5.32 12.50 14.80
CA PRO A 57 5.37 13.38 13.64
C PRO A 57 4.21 14.38 13.60
N ASP A 58 3.06 14.06 14.18
CA ASP A 58 1.91 14.98 14.26
C ASP A 58 2.04 16.00 15.41
N GLY A 59 2.93 15.75 16.39
CA GLY A 59 3.26 16.69 17.46
C GLY A 59 2.21 16.76 18.56
N ASN A 60 1.43 15.71 18.74
CA ASN A 60 0.38 15.66 19.77
C ASN A 60 0.89 15.19 21.14
N GLY A 61 2.15 14.72 21.23
CA GLY A 61 2.79 14.23 22.45
C GLY A 61 2.44 12.79 22.81
N VAL A 62 1.86 12.04 21.88
CA VAL A 62 1.46 10.64 22.07
C VAL A 62 1.98 9.78 20.91
N ASP A 63 2.48 8.59 21.21
CA ASP A 63 2.91 7.62 20.20
C ASP A 63 1.69 6.84 19.66
N ASP A 64 0.82 7.50 18.89
CA ASP A 64 -0.43 6.94 18.36
C ASP A 64 -0.50 6.93 16.82
N THR A 65 0.62 7.21 16.17
CA THR A 65 0.75 7.15 14.72
C THR A 65 1.38 5.84 14.24
N PHE A 66 1.02 5.42 13.03
CA PHE A 66 1.52 4.20 12.40
C PHE A 66 2.04 4.50 11.00
N ALA A 67 2.94 3.65 10.50
CA ALA A 67 3.37 3.75 9.12
C ALA A 67 2.18 3.54 8.18
N PHE A 68 1.42 2.49 8.40
CA PHE A 68 0.20 2.18 7.65
C PHE A 68 -0.71 1.24 8.42
N GLY A 69 -1.92 1.08 7.89
CA GLY A 69 -2.92 0.13 8.34
C GLY A 69 -3.78 -0.32 7.17
N GLY A 70 -4.84 -1.01 7.47
CA GLY A 70 -5.80 -1.50 6.50
C GLY A 70 -7.13 -1.78 7.18
N TYR A 71 -7.95 -2.59 6.54
CA TYR A 71 -9.16 -3.14 7.14
C TYR A 71 -9.31 -4.60 6.75
N GLN A 72 -10.14 -5.32 7.51
CA GLN A 72 -10.41 -6.72 7.24
C GLN A 72 -10.97 -6.89 5.82
N ASN A 73 -10.21 -7.56 4.98
CA ASN A 73 -10.61 -7.92 3.63
C ASN A 73 -10.01 -9.28 3.25
N VAL A 74 -10.69 -9.98 2.34
CA VAL A 74 -10.21 -11.25 1.78
C VAL A 74 -9.01 -11.08 0.85
N ASP A 75 -8.77 -9.85 0.36
CA ASP A 75 -7.60 -9.52 -0.42
C ASP A 75 -6.51 -8.88 0.47
N THR A 76 -5.26 -9.16 0.17
CA THR A 76 -4.08 -8.69 0.92
C THR A 76 -3.49 -7.39 0.36
N THR A 77 -4.26 -6.66 -0.44
CA THR A 77 -3.78 -5.51 -1.23
C THR A 77 -3.13 -4.39 -0.40
N TRP A 78 -3.43 -4.30 0.90
CA TRP A 78 -2.80 -3.36 1.82
C TRP A 78 -1.29 -3.57 1.97
N PHE A 79 -0.83 -4.80 1.75
CA PHE A 79 0.56 -5.23 1.91
C PHE A 79 1.24 -5.56 0.59
N ASP A 80 0.58 -5.36 -0.54
CA ASP A 80 1.09 -5.74 -1.87
C ASP A 80 2.44 -5.10 -2.19
N HIS A 81 2.71 -3.89 -1.71
CA HIS A 81 4.01 -3.24 -1.87
C HIS A 81 5.14 -4.02 -1.17
N ILE A 82 4.88 -4.58 0.01
CA ILE A 82 5.84 -5.44 0.72
C ILE A 82 5.97 -6.78 0.00
N PHE A 83 4.86 -7.44 -0.29
CA PHE A 83 4.89 -8.72 -1.01
C PHE A 83 5.57 -8.61 -2.37
N GLY A 84 5.28 -7.53 -3.12
CA GLY A 84 5.89 -7.26 -4.42
C GLY A 84 7.41 -7.06 -4.34
N ALA A 85 7.90 -6.40 -3.29
CA ALA A 85 9.34 -6.20 -3.06
C ALA A 85 10.10 -7.53 -2.84
N PHE A 86 9.40 -8.56 -2.33
CA PHE A 86 9.94 -9.92 -2.22
C PHE A 86 9.62 -10.80 -3.45
N GLY A 87 9.09 -10.22 -4.53
CA GLY A 87 8.74 -10.96 -5.75
C GLY A 87 7.60 -11.96 -5.57
N SER A 88 6.64 -11.64 -4.71
CA SER A 88 5.54 -12.51 -4.34
C SER A 88 4.28 -11.66 -4.15
N LEU A 89 3.26 -11.89 -4.97
CA LEU A 89 1.99 -11.17 -4.86
C LEU A 89 0.86 -12.16 -4.53
N PRO A 90 0.33 -12.15 -3.30
CA PRO A 90 -0.79 -13.01 -2.94
C PRO A 90 -1.99 -12.79 -3.87
N ASN A 91 -2.69 -13.87 -4.23
CA ASN A 91 -3.88 -13.86 -5.06
C ASN A 91 -3.68 -13.43 -6.53
N TYR A 92 -2.43 -13.21 -6.98
CA TYR A 92 -2.12 -12.86 -8.36
C TYR A 92 -1.40 -13.99 -9.09
N TRP A 93 -1.67 -14.10 -10.39
CA TRP A 93 -0.86 -14.85 -11.31
C TRP A 93 0.23 -13.94 -11.87
N MET A 94 1.46 -14.39 -11.82
CA MET A 94 2.65 -13.62 -12.19
C MET A 94 3.39 -14.32 -13.33
N GLU A 95 4.00 -13.57 -14.21
CA GLU A 95 4.96 -14.12 -15.17
C GLU A 95 6.34 -14.16 -14.51
N LYS A 96 6.98 -15.32 -14.54
CA LYS A 96 8.34 -15.54 -14.04
C LYS A 96 9.06 -16.52 -14.96
N ASP A 97 10.18 -16.09 -15.52
CA ASP A 97 11.02 -16.90 -16.40
C ASP A 97 10.24 -17.50 -17.58
N GLY A 98 9.30 -16.74 -18.15
CA GLY A 98 8.43 -17.20 -19.27
C GLY A 98 7.28 -18.11 -18.87
N HIS A 99 7.07 -18.35 -17.58
CA HIS A 99 6.00 -19.19 -17.05
C HIS A 99 5.00 -18.39 -16.21
N ILE A 100 3.73 -18.78 -16.26
CA ILE A 100 2.71 -18.24 -15.36
C ILE A 100 2.75 -19.00 -14.05
N VAL A 101 3.00 -18.29 -12.96
CA VAL A 101 3.12 -18.84 -11.60
C VAL A 101 2.14 -18.16 -10.65
N ASN A 102 1.67 -18.88 -9.65
CA ASN A 102 0.84 -18.27 -8.60
C ASN A 102 1.73 -17.55 -7.58
N GLY A 103 1.45 -16.27 -7.34
CA GLY A 103 2.24 -15.44 -6.43
C GLY A 103 2.19 -15.88 -4.97
N SER A 104 1.07 -16.50 -4.53
CA SER A 104 0.91 -16.93 -3.14
C SER A 104 1.86 -18.05 -2.71
N ILE A 105 2.42 -18.80 -3.66
CA ILE A 105 3.32 -19.95 -3.37
C ILE A 105 4.76 -19.68 -3.78
N GLN A 106 5.12 -18.44 -4.10
CA GLN A 106 6.50 -18.09 -4.44
C GLN A 106 7.39 -18.11 -3.18
N PRO A 107 8.68 -18.41 -3.32
CA PRO A 107 9.63 -18.46 -2.19
C PRO A 107 9.66 -17.17 -1.37
N GLY A 108 9.54 -15.99 -2.01
CA GLY A 108 9.53 -14.69 -1.34
C GLY A 108 8.35 -14.46 -0.39
N MET A 109 7.29 -15.27 -0.47
CA MET A 109 6.13 -15.15 0.42
C MET A 109 6.52 -15.30 1.88
N LYS A 110 7.37 -16.27 2.20
CA LYS A 110 7.83 -16.49 3.57
C LYS A 110 8.60 -15.28 4.10
N ASP A 111 9.50 -14.74 3.29
CA ASP A 111 10.36 -13.61 3.69
C ASP A 111 9.52 -12.33 3.87
N ALA A 112 8.56 -12.10 2.99
CA ALA A 112 7.60 -11.00 3.13
C ALA A 112 6.78 -11.11 4.43
N LEU A 113 6.30 -12.30 4.76
CA LEU A 113 5.56 -12.54 6.02
C LEU A 113 6.43 -12.35 7.25
N VAL A 114 7.70 -12.76 7.21
CA VAL A 114 8.67 -12.52 8.29
C VAL A 114 8.90 -11.01 8.48
N TYR A 115 9.06 -10.28 7.39
CA TYR A 115 9.23 -8.82 7.42
C TYR A 115 7.99 -8.13 7.98
N LEU A 116 6.79 -8.45 7.51
CA LEU A 116 5.53 -7.92 8.02
C LEU A 116 5.31 -8.24 9.49
N ASN A 117 5.60 -9.47 9.91
CA ASN A 117 5.50 -9.87 11.32
C ASN A 117 6.46 -9.08 12.21
N LYS A 118 7.67 -8.77 11.71
CA LYS A 118 8.61 -7.89 12.42
C LYS A 118 8.03 -6.49 12.56
N MET A 119 7.55 -5.88 11.47
CA MET A 119 6.93 -4.56 11.51
C MET A 119 5.73 -4.49 12.47
N TYR A 120 4.90 -5.53 12.47
CA TYR A 120 3.76 -5.62 13.38
C TYR A 120 4.19 -5.68 14.84
N LYS A 121 5.16 -6.53 15.18
CA LYS A 121 5.70 -6.65 16.55
C LYS A 121 6.36 -5.37 17.05
N ASP A 122 6.99 -4.61 16.17
CA ASP A 122 7.64 -3.35 16.49
C ASP A 122 6.62 -2.18 16.56
N GLY A 123 5.32 -2.45 16.34
CA GLY A 123 4.24 -1.47 16.43
C GLY A 123 4.20 -0.48 15.27
N LEU A 124 4.72 -0.86 14.10
CA LEU A 124 4.76 0.02 12.91
C LEU A 124 3.49 -0.09 12.05
N ILE A 125 2.71 -1.14 12.26
CA ILE A 125 1.44 -1.40 11.59
C ILE A 125 0.32 -1.25 12.61
N ASP A 126 -0.74 -0.55 12.25
CA ASP A 126 -1.93 -0.45 13.10
C ASP A 126 -2.49 -1.84 13.43
N PRO A 127 -2.51 -2.24 14.71
CA PRO A 127 -2.94 -3.59 15.09
C PRO A 127 -4.43 -3.84 14.85
N GLU A 128 -5.23 -2.80 14.72
CA GLU A 128 -6.67 -2.92 14.48
C GLU A 128 -7.01 -3.25 13.02
N PHE A 129 -6.02 -3.31 12.10
CA PHE A 129 -6.26 -3.65 10.69
C PHE A 129 -7.01 -4.98 10.50
N VAL A 130 -6.92 -5.90 11.45
CA VAL A 130 -7.63 -7.20 11.43
C VAL A 130 -9.09 -7.11 11.84
N THR A 131 -9.50 -6.02 12.47
CA THR A 131 -10.86 -5.79 12.99
C THR A 131 -11.54 -4.58 12.38
N ASP A 132 -10.79 -3.68 11.79
CA ASP A 132 -11.34 -2.49 11.14
C ASP A 132 -12.19 -2.85 9.92
N ASP A 133 -13.27 -2.11 9.74
CA ASP A 133 -14.03 -2.07 8.51
C ASP A 133 -13.57 -0.91 7.60
N PRO A 134 -14.03 -0.83 6.34
CA PRO A 134 -13.65 0.24 5.42
C PRO A 134 -13.95 1.64 5.94
N LYS A 135 -15.05 1.81 6.68
CA LYS A 135 -15.48 3.11 7.20
C LYS A 135 -14.56 3.58 8.33
N ARG A 136 -14.22 2.68 9.26
CA ARG A 136 -13.32 2.97 10.37
C ARG A 136 -11.91 3.27 9.88
N TRP A 137 -11.40 2.47 8.93
CA TRP A 137 -10.11 2.74 8.30
C TRP A 137 -10.08 4.10 7.60
N GLN A 138 -11.13 4.48 6.84
CA GLN A 138 -11.21 5.81 6.22
C GLN A 138 -11.22 6.93 7.26
N GLN A 139 -11.86 6.75 8.41
CA GLN A 139 -11.83 7.71 9.51
C GLN A 139 -10.40 7.89 10.04
N LYS A 140 -9.66 6.81 10.24
CA LYS A 140 -8.25 6.84 10.67
C LYS A 140 -7.35 7.54 9.65
N VAL A 141 -7.53 7.28 8.36
CA VAL A 141 -6.82 8.01 7.30
C VAL A 141 -7.09 9.51 7.40
N LYS A 142 -8.36 9.91 7.54
CA LYS A 142 -8.77 11.31 7.65
C LYS A 142 -8.31 11.99 8.94
N SER A 143 -8.19 11.26 10.03
CA SER A 143 -7.67 11.79 11.29
C SER A 143 -6.14 11.90 11.33
N GLY A 144 -5.44 11.44 10.28
CA GLY A 144 -3.99 11.58 10.19
C GLY A 144 -3.20 10.53 10.97
N VAL A 145 -3.76 9.38 11.27
CA VAL A 145 -3.09 8.30 12.03
C VAL A 145 -1.96 7.63 11.21
N TYR A 146 -2.00 7.70 9.86
CA TYR A 146 -1.06 6.98 9.00
C TYR A 146 -0.12 7.92 8.27
N GLY A 147 1.19 7.59 8.27
CA GLY A 147 2.23 8.35 7.57
C GLY A 147 2.64 7.77 6.22
N ALA A 148 2.45 6.47 6.02
CA ALA A 148 2.71 5.79 4.76
C ALA A 148 1.68 4.68 4.56
N GLY A 149 1.19 4.48 3.34
CA GLY A 149 0.20 3.43 3.11
C GLY A 149 -0.06 3.15 1.64
N VAL A 150 -0.48 1.91 1.39
CA VAL A 150 -1.13 1.57 0.13
C VAL A 150 -2.55 2.05 0.19
N THR A 151 -2.94 2.83 -0.79
CA THR A 151 -4.33 3.28 -0.91
C THR A 151 -4.83 3.07 -2.32
N LYS A 152 -6.11 2.71 -2.43
CA LYS A 152 -6.78 2.63 -3.73
C LYS A 152 -7.19 4.05 -4.12
N ILE A 153 -6.85 4.48 -5.32
CA ILE A 153 -7.08 5.86 -5.82
C ILE A 153 -8.54 6.33 -5.64
N HIS A 154 -9.52 5.44 -5.72
CA HIS A 154 -10.93 5.82 -5.56
C HIS A 154 -11.33 6.20 -4.13
N ILE A 155 -10.48 5.97 -3.13
CA ILE A 155 -10.69 6.43 -1.76
C ILE A 155 -10.40 7.93 -1.65
N PHE A 156 -9.56 8.45 -2.54
CA PHE A 156 -9.33 9.85 -2.72
C PHE A 156 -10.47 10.41 -3.58
N ASP A 157 -11.52 10.91 -2.93
CA ASP A 157 -12.60 11.64 -3.63
C ASP A 157 -11.99 12.80 -4.38
N GLN A 158 -12.08 12.79 -5.71
CA GLN A 158 -11.55 13.84 -6.59
C GLN A 158 -12.07 15.24 -6.24
N ASN A 159 -13.22 15.34 -5.58
CA ASN A 159 -13.80 16.59 -5.14
C ASN A 159 -13.26 17.12 -3.79
N ASN A 160 -12.54 16.29 -3.04
CA ASN A 160 -11.98 16.63 -1.73
C ASN A 160 -10.45 16.43 -1.64
N TRP A 161 -9.78 16.26 -2.78
CA TRP A 161 -8.35 15.98 -2.85
C TRP A 161 -7.50 17.02 -2.09
N SER A 162 -7.81 18.30 -2.23
CA SER A 162 -7.04 19.39 -1.65
C SER A 162 -7.11 19.47 -0.13
N ASN A 163 -8.21 19.03 0.49
CA ASN A 163 -8.41 19.24 1.94
C ASN A 163 -7.79 18.18 2.85
N TYR A 164 -7.48 16.98 2.28
CA TYR A 164 -7.04 15.84 3.09
C TYR A 164 -5.71 15.23 2.63
N TYR A 165 -5.24 15.55 1.41
CA TYR A 165 -4.17 14.80 0.74
C TYR A 165 -3.01 15.66 0.24
N GLU A 166 -3.05 16.98 0.40
CA GLU A 166 -1.90 17.84 0.10
C GLU A 166 -0.59 17.36 0.79
N PRO A 167 -0.66 16.82 2.04
CA PRO A 167 0.54 16.28 2.67
C PRO A 167 1.06 14.98 2.06
N PHE A 168 0.26 14.28 1.23
CA PHE A 168 0.67 12.99 0.66
C PHE A 168 1.27 13.14 -0.73
N ILE A 169 2.45 12.58 -0.91
CA ILE A 169 3.09 12.40 -2.21
C ILE A 169 2.92 10.96 -2.70
N GLN A 170 2.81 10.82 -4.01
CA GLN A 170 2.79 9.51 -4.65
C GLN A 170 4.21 9.09 -4.99
N ALA A 171 4.65 7.94 -4.50
CA ALA A 171 5.88 7.33 -4.95
C ALA A 171 5.57 6.41 -6.14
N TYR A 172 6.02 6.79 -7.32
CA TYR A 172 6.03 5.90 -8.48
C TYR A 172 7.39 5.21 -8.55
N PRO A 173 7.46 3.88 -8.70
CA PRO A 173 8.74 3.25 -9.04
C PRO A 173 9.25 3.84 -10.37
N GLU A 174 10.45 4.42 -10.35
CA GLU A 174 11.06 4.95 -11.55
C GLU A 174 11.16 3.83 -12.60
N GLY A 175 10.65 4.08 -13.80
CA GLY A 175 10.97 3.32 -15.00
C GLY A 175 9.91 2.44 -15.62
N LYS A 176 8.62 2.59 -15.30
CA LYS A 176 7.56 1.92 -16.09
C LYS A 176 6.42 2.90 -16.39
N HIS A 177 6.57 3.59 -17.49
CA HIS A 177 5.47 4.24 -18.21
C HIS A 177 4.83 3.28 -19.21
#